data_306db7e320e8c7afa85bc4fcfa8f3795
#
_entry.id   306db7e320e8c7afa85bc4fcfa8f3795
#
_cell.length_a   1.000
_cell.length_b   1.000
_cell.length_c   1.000
_cell.angle_alpha   90.00
_cell.angle_beta   90.00
_cell.angle_gamma   90.00
#
_symmetry.space_group_name_H-M   'P 1'
#
loop_
_entity.id
_entity.type
_entity.pdbx_description
1 polymer ?
#
loop_
_entity_poly.entity_id
_entity_poly.type
_entity_poly.pdbx_seq_one_letter_code
_entity_poly.pdbx_strand_id
1 'polypeptide(L)'
;LQTALVLQKKLKEYELDKDTIIKYLKNSTKKNSNEYEKLNTIHLQTLIKRYKEILKEINFKNFENVIYSEKELDLIIDNKMRLSYGKGFKALFYSIFILSLLKVLQSKDYQIGLAIFDSPLVTYKARKDIGKNDTISDDLAQNMYNYLAQNYLDSQVIILENTIPPHNTKINEIEFTKIRGDGRYGFIPNKYN
;
A
#
# COMPACT_ATOMS: atom_id res chain seq x y z
N LEU A 1 -5.70 59.62 -14.26
CA LEU A 1 -7.01 59.10 -14.61
C LEU A 1 -6.97 57.74 -15.29
N GLN A 2 -6.12 57.49 -16.28
CA GLN A 2 -6.00 56.19 -16.98
C GLN A 2 -5.61 55.04 -16.06
N THR A 3 -4.67 55.26 -15.12
CA THR A 3 -4.21 54.24 -14.19
C THR A 3 -5.31 53.77 -13.23
N ALA A 4 -6.15 54.69 -12.77
CA ALA A 4 -7.30 54.36 -11.89
C ALA A 4 -8.36 53.51 -12.63
N LEU A 5 -8.61 53.79 -13.88
CA LEU A 5 -9.55 53.01 -14.71
C LEU A 5 -9.03 51.58 -14.97
N VAL A 6 -7.74 51.40 -15.20
CA VAL A 6 -7.12 50.08 -15.39
C VAL A 6 -7.19 49.28 -14.10
N LEU A 7 -6.94 49.92 -12.95
CA LEU A 7 -7.03 49.25 -11.64
C LEU A 7 -8.47 48.83 -11.32
N GLN A 8 -9.46 49.69 -11.60
CA GLN A 8 -10.88 49.35 -11.44
C GLN A 8 -11.29 48.17 -12.31
N LYS A 9 -10.81 48.10 -13.56
CA LYS A 9 -11.10 46.99 -14.45
C LYS A 9 -10.53 45.67 -13.92
N LYS A 10 -9.28 45.68 -13.47
CA LYS A 10 -8.64 44.50 -12.87
C LYS A 10 -9.35 44.07 -11.58
N LEU A 11 -9.80 45.01 -10.77
CA LEU A 11 -10.51 44.69 -9.53
C LEU A 11 -11.82 43.96 -9.82
N LYS A 12 -12.57 44.40 -10.82
CA LYS A 12 -13.78 43.72 -11.27
C LYS A 12 -13.51 42.32 -11.83
N GLU A 13 -12.43 42.15 -12.58
CA GLU A 13 -12.02 40.83 -13.08
C GLU A 13 -11.70 39.87 -11.91
N TYR A 14 -10.96 40.32 -10.90
CA TYR A 14 -10.66 39.50 -9.72
C TYR A 14 -11.91 39.19 -8.87
N GLU A 15 -12.86 40.11 -8.76
CA GLU A 15 -14.12 39.85 -8.06
C GLU A 15 -14.95 38.79 -8.79
N LEU A 16 -15.00 38.83 -10.13
CA LEU A 16 -15.68 37.82 -10.95
C LEU A 16 -15.01 36.41 -10.83
N ASP A 17 -13.69 36.39 -10.87
CA ASP A 17 -12.93 35.14 -10.68
C ASP A 17 -13.15 34.56 -9.29
N LYS A 18 -13.14 35.40 -8.26
CA LYS A 18 -13.42 34.99 -6.87
C LYS A 18 -14.82 34.38 -6.74
N ASP A 19 -15.83 35.00 -7.31
CA ASP A 19 -17.21 34.50 -7.25
C ASP A 19 -17.36 33.19 -8.02
N THR A 20 -16.66 33.04 -9.13
CA THR A 20 -16.61 31.80 -9.91
C THR A 20 -15.98 30.69 -9.12
N ILE A 21 -14.85 30.93 -8.47
CA ILE A 21 -14.15 29.96 -7.59
C ILE A 21 -15.03 29.57 -6.40
N ILE A 22 -15.69 30.56 -5.75
CA ILE A 22 -16.60 30.28 -4.64
C ILE A 22 -17.79 29.42 -5.08
N LYS A 23 -18.35 29.70 -6.25
CA LYS A 23 -19.45 28.90 -6.83
C LYS A 23 -18.99 27.46 -7.15
N TYR A 24 -17.78 27.32 -7.70
CA TYR A 24 -17.18 26.00 -7.97
C TYR A 24 -16.94 25.22 -6.69
N LEU A 25 -16.38 25.85 -5.65
CA LEU A 25 -16.16 25.24 -4.34
C LEU A 25 -17.48 24.83 -3.66
N LYS A 26 -18.51 25.68 -3.69
CA LYS A 26 -19.84 25.35 -3.16
C LYS A 26 -20.50 24.18 -3.90
N ASN A 27 -20.29 24.08 -5.21
CA ASN A 27 -20.82 22.97 -6.00
C ASN A 27 -20.00 21.70 -5.80
N SER A 28 -18.70 21.79 -5.57
CA SER A 28 -17.85 20.65 -5.25
C SER A 28 -18.14 20.10 -3.85
N THR A 29 -18.39 20.96 -2.86
CA THR A 29 -18.80 20.54 -1.52
C THR A 29 -20.21 19.93 -1.49
N LYS A 30 -21.14 20.37 -2.35
CA LYS A 30 -22.45 19.71 -2.49
C LYS A 30 -22.38 18.37 -3.20
N LYS A 31 -21.41 18.16 -4.08
CA LYS A 31 -21.18 16.86 -4.73
C LYS A 31 -20.44 15.86 -3.82
N ASN A 32 -19.80 16.33 -2.76
CA ASN A 32 -19.06 15.51 -1.79
C ASN A 32 -19.88 15.06 -0.57
N SER A 33 -21.18 15.25 -0.54
CA SER A 33 -22.04 14.31 0.18
C SER A 33 -22.19 13.04 -0.68
N ASN A 34 -21.07 12.48 -1.11
CA ASN A 34 -21.04 11.12 -1.54
C ASN A 34 -21.49 10.30 -0.33
N GLU A 35 -22.71 9.85 -0.33
CA GLU A 35 -23.00 8.54 0.21
C GLU A 35 -22.02 7.62 -0.51
N TYR A 36 -20.87 7.35 0.13
CA TYR A 36 -20.00 6.29 -0.31
C TYR A 36 -20.91 5.07 -0.40
N GLU A 37 -21.09 4.53 -1.60
CA GLU A 37 -21.82 3.28 -1.75
C GLU A 37 -21.26 2.33 -0.70
N LYS A 38 -22.11 1.90 0.22
CA LYS A 38 -21.68 1.00 1.28
C LYS A 38 -21.00 -0.18 0.62
N LEU A 39 -19.76 -0.44 0.99
CA LEU A 39 -19.02 -1.57 0.47
C LEU A 39 -19.90 -2.81 0.57
N ASN A 40 -20.03 -3.51 -0.54
CA ASN A 40 -20.84 -4.73 -0.57
C ASN A 40 -20.33 -5.70 0.51
N THR A 41 -21.20 -6.03 1.46
CA THR A 41 -20.88 -6.84 2.63
C THR A 41 -20.24 -8.18 2.24
N ILE A 42 -20.69 -8.79 1.16
CA ILE A 42 -20.15 -10.08 0.68
C ILE A 42 -18.72 -9.94 0.21
N HIS A 43 -18.41 -8.88 -0.57
CA HIS A 43 -17.05 -8.63 -1.05
C HIS A 43 -16.11 -8.30 0.11
N LEU A 44 -16.59 -7.53 1.07
CA LEU A 44 -15.83 -7.19 2.26
C LEU A 44 -15.52 -8.42 3.13
N GLN A 45 -16.51 -9.28 3.35
CA GLN A 45 -16.32 -10.55 4.06
C GLN A 45 -15.31 -11.46 3.33
N THR A 46 -15.38 -11.51 2.01
CA THR A 46 -14.42 -12.27 1.20
C THR A 46 -13.01 -11.72 1.34
N LEU A 47 -12.84 -10.39 1.32
CA LEU A 47 -11.56 -9.72 1.53
C LEU A 47 -10.99 -10.04 2.92
N ILE A 48 -11.80 -9.89 3.98
CA ILE A 48 -11.40 -10.20 5.36
C ILE A 48 -11.01 -11.67 5.51
N LYS A 49 -11.77 -12.57 4.89
CA LYS A 49 -11.46 -14.01 4.89
C LYS A 49 -10.09 -14.26 4.26
N ARG A 50 -9.82 -13.70 3.07
CA ARG A 50 -8.52 -13.84 2.40
C ARG A 50 -7.37 -13.23 3.22
N TYR A 51 -7.60 -12.10 3.84
CA TYR A 51 -6.63 -11.47 4.73
C TYR A 51 -6.24 -12.38 5.90
N LYS A 52 -7.25 -12.98 6.57
CA LYS A 52 -7.02 -13.94 7.65
C LYS A 52 -6.31 -15.21 7.18
N GLU A 53 -6.64 -15.71 6.01
CA GLU A 53 -5.98 -16.87 5.39
C GLU A 53 -4.49 -16.58 5.19
N ILE A 54 -4.12 -15.43 4.63
CA ILE A 54 -2.71 -15.06 4.45
C ILE A 54 -1.98 -14.97 5.78
N LEU A 55 -2.56 -14.32 6.79
CA LEU A 55 -1.95 -14.24 8.13
C LEU A 55 -1.67 -15.62 8.73
N LYS A 56 -2.57 -16.58 8.53
CA LYS A 56 -2.39 -17.97 8.97
C LYS A 56 -1.26 -18.69 8.21
N GLU A 57 -1.28 -18.58 6.88
CA GLU A 57 -0.31 -19.23 6.00
C GLU A 57 1.12 -18.74 6.24
N ILE A 58 1.28 -17.44 6.50
CA ILE A 58 2.60 -16.90 6.86
C ILE A 58 2.97 -17.15 8.32
N ASN A 59 2.14 -17.88 9.07
CA ASN A 59 2.33 -18.18 10.48
C ASN A 59 2.50 -16.92 11.37
N PHE A 60 1.70 -15.91 11.06
CA PHE A 60 1.64 -14.71 11.91
C PHE A 60 0.98 -15.08 13.24
N LYS A 61 1.78 -15.09 14.30
CA LYS A 61 1.34 -15.53 15.64
C LYS A 61 0.49 -14.44 16.31
N ASN A 62 -0.45 -14.90 17.14
CA ASN A 62 -1.22 -14.03 18.05
C ASN A 62 -2.15 -13.02 17.37
N PHE A 63 -2.80 -13.39 16.27
CA PHE A 63 -3.95 -12.62 15.82
C PHE A 63 -5.23 -13.47 16.07
N GLU A 64 -6.22 -12.84 16.69
CA GLU A 64 -7.50 -13.46 16.99
C GLU A 64 -8.58 -12.99 16.03
N ASN A 65 -8.56 -11.71 15.74
CA ASN A 65 -9.62 -11.10 14.95
C ASN A 65 -9.13 -10.05 13.95
N VAL A 66 -9.81 -10.02 12.79
CA VAL A 66 -9.67 -8.95 11.80
C VAL A 66 -11.07 -8.53 11.41
N ILE A 67 -11.39 -7.26 11.56
CA ILE A 67 -12.65 -6.66 11.16
C ILE A 67 -12.40 -5.40 10.32
N TYR A 68 -13.39 -4.99 9.55
CA TYR A 68 -13.37 -3.72 8.84
C TYR A 68 -14.13 -2.66 9.63
N SER A 69 -13.55 -1.49 9.75
CA SER A 69 -14.21 -0.32 10.33
C SER A 69 -14.74 0.60 9.23
N GLU A 70 -16.05 0.73 9.14
CA GLU A 70 -16.68 1.69 8.22
C GLU A 70 -16.31 3.15 8.55
N LYS A 71 -16.08 3.43 9.83
CA LYS A 71 -15.70 4.77 10.29
C LYS A 71 -14.30 5.16 9.83
N GLU A 72 -13.35 4.23 9.97
CA GLU A 72 -11.94 4.49 9.68
C GLU A 72 -11.58 4.10 8.24
N LEU A 73 -12.49 3.45 7.51
CA LEU A 73 -12.28 2.90 6.17
C LEU A 73 -11.02 2.02 6.09
N ASP A 74 -10.73 1.28 7.16
CA ASP A 74 -9.53 0.46 7.29
C ASP A 74 -9.78 -0.80 8.13
N LEU A 75 -8.79 -1.69 8.18
CA LEU A 75 -8.84 -2.91 8.98
C LEU A 75 -8.43 -2.63 10.44
N ILE A 76 -9.15 -3.25 11.35
CA ILE A 76 -8.80 -3.40 12.75
C ILE A 76 -8.34 -4.83 12.96
N ILE A 77 -7.13 -5.00 13.47
CA ILE A 77 -6.49 -6.28 13.77
C ILE A 77 -6.32 -6.35 15.28
N ASP A 78 -6.93 -7.36 15.93
CA ASP A 78 -6.90 -7.53 17.39
C ASP A 78 -7.26 -6.25 18.17
N ASN A 79 -8.38 -5.65 17.81
CA ASN A 79 -8.91 -4.41 18.41
C ASN A 79 -7.98 -3.20 18.27
N LYS A 80 -6.94 -3.28 17.43
CA LYS A 80 -6.01 -2.20 17.17
C LYS A 80 -6.07 -1.82 15.69
N MET A 81 -6.14 -0.53 15.40
CA MET A 81 -6.11 -0.03 14.03
C MET A 81 -4.80 -0.43 13.35
N ARG A 82 -4.86 -0.88 12.10
CA ARG A 82 -3.69 -1.25 11.30
C ARG A 82 -2.61 -0.14 11.31
N LEU A 83 -3.01 1.11 11.22
CA LEU A 83 -2.10 2.27 11.26
C LEU A 83 -1.45 2.52 12.62
N SER A 84 -1.92 1.89 13.70
CA SER A 84 -1.35 2.04 15.05
C SER A 84 -0.23 1.06 15.36
N TYR A 85 0.03 0.10 14.47
CA TYR A 85 1.14 -0.84 14.62
C TYR A 85 2.49 -0.19 14.34
N GLY A 86 3.58 -0.80 14.77
CA GLY A 86 4.93 -0.38 14.45
C GLY A 86 5.20 -0.37 12.93
N LYS A 87 6.21 0.37 12.49
CA LYS A 87 6.50 0.63 11.06
C LYS A 87 6.58 -0.66 10.22
N GLY A 88 7.26 -1.70 10.71
CA GLY A 88 7.40 -2.97 10.00
C GLY A 88 6.06 -3.68 9.80
N PHE A 89 5.26 -3.78 10.86
CA PHE A 89 3.94 -4.40 10.77
C PHE A 89 2.95 -3.59 9.92
N LYS A 90 3.05 -2.27 9.90
CA LYS A 90 2.25 -1.45 8.98
C LYS A 90 2.48 -1.83 7.53
N ALA A 91 3.75 -1.97 7.13
CA ALA A 91 4.13 -2.33 5.78
C ALA A 91 3.64 -3.75 5.44
N LEU A 92 3.86 -4.72 6.33
CA LEU A 92 3.40 -6.09 6.18
C LEU A 92 1.87 -6.16 6.04
N PHE A 93 1.13 -5.55 6.95
CA PHE A 93 -0.34 -5.58 6.95
C PHE A 93 -0.93 -4.87 5.73
N TYR A 94 -0.31 -3.81 5.26
CA TYR A 94 -0.70 -3.16 4.02
C TYR A 94 -0.47 -4.08 2.81
N SER A 95 0.68 -4.74 2.76
CA SER A 95 0.98 -5.68 1.68
C SER A 95 0.00 -6.85 1.66
N ILE A 96 -0.33 -7.42 2.83
CA ILE A 96 -1.35 -8.48 2.95
C ILE A 96 -2.72 -7.96 2.48
N PHE A 97 -3.07 -6.71 2.78
CA PHE A 97 -4.32 -6.12 2.32
C PHE A 97 -4.37 -6.07 0.77
N ILE A 98 -3.33 -5.56 0.14
CA ILE A 98 -3.23 -5.50 -1.33
C ILE A 98 -3.24 -6.91 -1.94
N LEU A 99 -2.51 -7.85 -1.38
CA LEU A 99 -2.50 -9.24 -1.84
C LEU A 99 -3.89 -9.90 -1.72
N SER A 100 -4.59 -9.65 -0.62
CA SER A 100 -5.97 -10.13 -0.43
C SER A 100 -6.90 -9.53 -1.48
N LEU A 101 -6.74 -8.24 -1.78
CA LEU A 101 -7.53 -7.54 -2.79
C LEU A 101 -7.25 -8.12 -4.20
N LEU A 102 -5.99 -8.38 -4.55
CA LEU A 102 -5.64 -9.04 -5.80
C LEU A 102 -6.38 -10.37 -5.97
N LYS A 103 -6.39 -11.21 -4.91
CA LYS A 103 -7.10 -12.51 -4.95
C LYS A 103 -8.61 -12.36 -5.10
N VAL A 104 -9.22 -11.37 -4.46
CA VAL A 104 -10.65 -11.08 -4.60
C VAL A 104 -10.97 -10.61 -6.02
N LEU A 105 -10.12 -9.76 -6.60
CA LEU A 105 -10.34 -9.19 -7.93
C LEU A 105 -10.02 -10.16 -9.07
N GLN A 106 -9.18 -11.17 -8.86
CA GLN A 106 -8.91 -12.22 -9.86
C GLN A 106 -10.18 -12.92 -10.37
N SER A 107 -11.21 -13.02 -9.54
CA SER A 107 -12.50 -13.63 -9.89
C SER A 107 -13.45 -12.65 -10.58
N LYS A 108 -13.04 -11.44 -10.89
CA LYS A 108 -13.84 -10.37 -11.48
C LYS A 108 -13.26 -9.94 -12.83
N ASP A 109 -14.07 -9.25 -13.61
CA ASP A 109 -13.66 -8.71 -14.90
C ASP A 109 -12.56 -7.63 -14.79
N TYR A 110 -12.30 -7.13 -13.58
CA TYR A 110 -11.26 -6.15 -13.26
C TYR A 110 -10.05 -6.85 -12.66
N GLN A 111 -9.17 -7.36 -13.49
CA GLN A 111 -7.96 -8.01 -13.03
C GLN A 111 -6.84 -6.98 -12.88
N ILE A 112 -6.42 -6.74 -11.65
CA ILE A 112 -5.14 -6.08 -11.36
C ILE A 112 -4.11 -7.21 -11.28
N GLY A 113 -3.34 -7.42 -12.35
CA GLY A 113 -2.36 -8.51 -12.44
C GLY A 113 -1.00 -8.19 -11.81
N LEU A 114 -0.80 -6.98 -11.25
CA LEU A 114 0.47 -6.48 -10.76
C LEU A 114 0.35 -5.87 -9.37
N ALA A 115 1.27 -6.22 -8.48
CA ALA A 115 1.52 -5.50 -7.24
C ALA A 115 3.01 -5.18 -7.08
N ILE A 116 3.34 -3.99 -6.62
CA ILE A 116 4.72 -3.57 -6.33
C ILE A 116 4.77 -3.12 -4.87
N PHE A 117 5.68 -3.71 -4.10
CA PHE A 117 5.88 -3.40 -2.70
C PHE A 117 7.29 -2.87 -2.48
N ASP A 118 7.38 -1.75 -1.78
CA ASP A 118 8.66 -1.22 -1.31
C ASP A 118 8.87 -1.63 0.14
N SER A 119 9.83 -2.51 0.34
CA SER A 119 10.28 -2.99 1.65
C SER A 119 9.14 -3.48 2.57
N PRO A 120 8.27 -4.41 2.11
CA PRO A 120 7.12 -4.88 2.90
C PRO A 120 7.53 -5.67 4.14
N LEU A 121 8.75 -6.20 4.15
CA LEU A 121 9.30 -7.08 5.18
C LEU A 121 10.46 -6.41 5.92
N VAL A 122 10.51 -5.08 5.97
CA VAL A 122 11.56 -4.37 6.69
C VAL A 122 11.63 -4.88 8.12
N THR A 123 12.61 -5.75 8.36
CA THR A 123 13.06 -6.02 9.71
C THR A 123 13.67 -4.72 10.22
N TYR A 124 12.90 -3.98 10.98
CA TYR A 124 13.47 -2.88 11.72
C TYR A 124 14.53 -3.50 12.63
N LYS A 125 15.80 -3.31 12.27
CA LYS A 125 16.90 -3.58 13.21
C LYS A 125 16.67 -2.60 14.34
N ALA A 126 15.93 -3.06 15.36
CA ALA A 126 15.68 -2.31 16.56
C ALA A 126 17.05 -1.85 17.08
N ARG A 127 17.19 -0.55 17.30
CA ARG A 127 18.19 -0.09 18.25
C ARG A 127 18.02 -0.97 19.47
N LYS A 128 19.11 -1.47 20.04
CA LYS A 128 19.16 -2.48 21.12
C LYS A 128 18.24 -2.18 22.33
N ASP A 129 17.58 -1.05 22.36
CA ASP A 129 16.81 -0.50 23.49
C ASP A 129 15.30 -0.40 23.27
N ILE A 130 14.75 -0.80 22.11
CA ILE A 130 13.32 -0.74 21.86
C ILE A 130 12.78 -2.18 21.89
N GLY A 131 11.79 -2.42 22.74
CA GLY A 131 11.27 -3.76 23.07
C GLY A 131 11.06 -4.67 21.84
N LYS A 132 11.38 -5.93 22.03
CA LYS A 132 11.44 -7.02 21.03
C LYS A 132 10.14 -7.32 20.28
N ASN A 133 9.06 -6.58 20.49
CA ASN A 133 7.72 -6.94 20.03
C ASN A 133 7.31 -6.32 18.66
N ASP A 134 8.14 -5.43 18.08
CA ASP A 134 7.78 -4.70 16.86
C ASP A 134 8.62 -5.12 15.63
N THR A 135 9.37 -6.22 15.70
CA THR A 135 10.22 -6.71 14.61
C THR A 135 9.59 -7.91 13.92
N ILE A 136 9.59 -7.89 12.60
CA ILE A 136 9.27 -9.09 11.80
C ILE A 136 10.41 -10.10 12.00
N SER A 137 10.07 -11.32 12.40
CA SER A 137 11.04 -12.42 12.53
C SER A 137 11.47 -12.92 11.15
N ASP A 138 12.68 -13.48 11.07
CA ASP A 138 13.19 -14.11 9.83
C ASP A 138 12.25 -15.23 9.35
N ASP A 139 11.65 -15.98 10.26
CA ASP A 139 10.64 -17.01 9.94
C ASP A 139 9.42 -16.44 9.25
N LEU A 140 8.94 -15.27 9.70
CA LEU A 140 7.77 -14.62 9.10
C LEU A 140 8.08 -14.12 7.69
N ALA A 141 9.28 -13.57 7.48
CA ALA A 141 9.75 -13.16 6.17
C ALA A 141 9.84 -14.38 5.22
N GLN A 142 10.46 -15.47 5.66
CA GLN A 142 10.57 -16.71 4.89
C GLN A 142 9.18 -17.24 4.50
N ASN A 143 8.25 -17.29 5.44
CA ASN A 143 6.90 -17.77 5.19
C ASN A 143 6.16 -16.87 4.17
N MET A 144 6.35 -15.55 4.25
CA MET A 144 5.76 -14.63 3.31
C MET A 144 6.28 -14.84 1.88
N TYR A 145 7.58 -15.00 1.68
CA TYR A 145 8.16 -15.29 0.36
C TYR A 145 7.68 -16.64 -0.17
N ASN A 146 7.65 -17.67 0.68
CA ASN A 146 7.14 -18.98 0.29
C ASN A 146 5.67 -18.93 -0.11
N TYR A 147 4.86 -18.19 0.65
CA TYR A 147 3.46 -18.00 0.36
C TYR A 147 3.24 -17.32 -1.00
N LEU A 148 3.99 -16.26 -1.29
CA LEU A 148 3.91 -15.55 -2.57
C LEU A 148 4.30 -16.45 -3.74
N ALA A 149 5.41 -17.19 -3.61
CA ALA A 149 5.90 -18.09 -4.66
C ALA A 149 4.91 -19.23 -4.99
N GLN A 150 4.06 -19.61 -4.05
CA GLN A 150 3.09 -20.70 -4.22
C GLN A 150 1.71 -20.22 -4.68
N ASN A 151 1.30 -19.03 -4.25
CA ASN A 151 -0.09 -18.60 -4.35
C ASN A 151 -0.36 -17.48 -5.38
N TYR A 152 0.69 -16.85 -5.94
CA TYR A 152 0.56 -15.73 -6.87
C TYR A 152 1.19 -16.00 -8.24
N LEU A 153 1.11 -17.26 -8.71
CA LEU A 153 1.65 -17.68 -10.01
C LEU A 153 0.97 -16.98 -11.20
N ASP A 154 -0.30 -16.63 -11.06
CA ASP A 154 -1.10 -15.96 -12.09
C ASP A 154 -1.04 -14.43 -11.99
N SER A 155 -0.18 -13.89 -11.14
CA SER A 155 -0.03 -12.46 -10.91
C SER A 155 1.44 -12.09 -10.83
N GLN A 156 1.78 -10.87 -11.23
CA GLN A 156 3.12 -10.35 -11.04
C GLN A 156 3.22 -9.61 -9.70
N VAL A 157 4.05 -10.12 -8.80
CA VAL A 157 4.38 -9.45 -7.53
C VAL A 157 5.84 -9.05 -7.56
N ILE A 158 6.11 -7.76 -7.43
CA ILE A 158 7.47 -7.19 -7.39
C ILE A 158 7.72 -6.68 -5.98
N ILE A 159 8.80 -7.15 -5.37
CA ILE A 159 9.24 -6.70 -4.05
C ILE A 159 10.60 -6.00 -4.21
N LEU A 160 10.67 -4.76 -3.78
CA LEU A 160 11.91 -4.00 -3.70
C LEU A 160 12.42 -4.07 -2.27
N GLU A 161 13.56 -4.70 -2.05
CA GLU A 161 14.15 -4.88 -0.73
C GLU A 161 15.63 -4.50 -0.70
N ASN A 162 16.08 -4.07 0.48
CA ASN A 162 17.50 -3.80 0.73
C ASN A 162 18.21 -4.98 1.41
N THR A 163 17.49 -6.07 1.64
CA THR A 163 18.01 -7.29 2.26
C THR A 163 17.87 -8.44 1.28
N ILE A 164 18.82 -9.37 1.33
CA ILE A 164 18.78 -10.58 0.52
C ILE A 164 17.56 -11.42 0.98
N PRO A 165 16.72 -11.89 0.03
CA PRO A 165 15.60 -12.76 0.38
C PRO A 165 16.11 -14.07 1.00
N PRO A 166 15.29 -14.73 1.82
CA PRO A 166 15.68 -15.98 2.44
C PRO A 166 16.07 -17.05 1.42
N HIS A 167 17.13 -17.80 1.71
CA HIS A 167 17.58 -18.88 0.87
C HIS A 167 16.46 -19.95 0.67
N ASN A 168 16.45 -20.61 -0.49
CA ASN A 168 15.49 -21.65 -0.87
C ASN A 168 14.07 -21.17 -1.28
N THR A 169 13.84 -19.91 -1.52
CA THR A 169 12.61 -19.43 -2.16
C THR A 169 12.71 -19.56 -3.67
N LYS A 170 11.66 -20.10 -4.31
CA LYS A 170 11.57 -20.17 -5.79
C LYS A 170 11.04 -18.83 -6.31
N ILE A 171 11.89 -17.82 -6.33
CA ILE A 171 11.59 -16.47 -6.83
C ILE A 171 12.62 -16.05 -7.88
N ASN A 172 12.25 -15.13 -8.75
CA ASN A 172 13.19 -14.48 -9.65
C ASN A 172 13.82 -13.30 -8.89
N GLU A 173 15.12 -13.36 -8.68
CA GLU A 173 15.87 -12.32 -7.98
C GLU A 173 16.68 -11.49 -8.97
N ILE A 174 16.69 -10.18 -8.78
CA ILE A 174 17.53 -9.23 -9.50
C ILE A 174 18.26 -8.40 -8.48
N GLU A 175 19.57 -8.63 -8.37
CA GLU A 175 20.44 -7.85 -7.50
C GLU A 175 21.01 -6.64 -8.25
N PHE A 176 20.97 -5.47 -7.61
CA PHE A 176 21.61 -4.25 -8.09
C PHE A 176 22.89 -4.03 -7.29
N THR A 177 24.03 -4.31 -7.92
CA THR A 177 25.33 -4.31 -7.27
C THR A 177 25.86 -2.92 -6.93
N LYS A 178 25.43 -1.90 -7.69
CA LYS A 178 26.01 -0.53 -7.67
C LYS A 178 27.52 -0.49 -8.01
N ILE A 179 28.04 -1.60 -8.53
CA ILE A 179 29.45 -1.73 -8.95
C ILE A 179 29.48 -1.82 -10.47
N ARG A 180 30.23 -0.92 -11.11
CA ARG A 180 30.38 -0.93 -12.58
C ARG A 180 31.19 -2.16 -13.01
N GLY A 181 30.69 -2.88 -13.99
CA GLY A 181 31.35 -4.08 -14.52
C GLY A 181 31.07 -5.37 -13.70
N ASP A 182 30.30 -5.29 -12.64
CA ASP A 182 29.89 -6.44 -11.83
C ASP A 182 28.37 -6.53 -11.75
N GLY A 183 27.78 -7.50 -12.46
CA GLY A 183 26.35 -7.72 -12.48
C GLY A 183 25.54 -6.51 -12.99
N ARG A 184 24.33 -6.36 -12.48
CA ARG A 184 23.45 -5.26 -12.84
C ARG A 184 23.65 -4.07 -11.93
N TYR A 185 24.19 -2.99 -12.47
CA TYR A 185 24.50 -1.79 -11.70
C TYR A 185 23.30 -1.15 -11.00
N GLY A 186 22.16 -1.06 -11.69
CA GLY A 186 20.95 -0.41 -11.16
C GLY A 186 19.70 -0.71 -11.98
N PHE A 187 18.58 -0.13 -11.57
CA PHE A 187 17.30 -0.34 -12.23
C PHE A 187 17.30 0.14 -13.69
N ILE A 188 17.91 1.29 -13.94
CA ILE A 188 18.07 1.84 -15.29
C ILE A 188 19.36 1.27 -15.86
N PRO A 189 19.30 0.57 -17.02
CA PRO A 189 20.51 0.09 -17.69
C PRO A 189 21.43 1.26 -18.00
N ASN A 190 22.68 1.19 -17.57
CA ASN A 190 23.67 2.19 -17.93
C ASN A 190 24.15 1.88 -19.37
N LYS A 191 24.15 2.88 -20.26
CA LYS A 191 24.60 2.71 -21.65
C LYS A 191 26.10 2.36 -21.78
N TYR A 192 26.81 2.28 -20.66
CA TYR A 192 28.27 2.09 -20.60
C TYR A 192 28.66 0.75 -19.94
N ASN A 193 27.77 -0.22 -19.93
CA ASN A 193 28.12 -1.62 -19.62
C ASN A 193 28.26 -2.39 -20.92
#